data_22b276e5dae83a624ee3dc855c81c49a
#
_entry.id   22b276e5dae83a624ee3dc855c81c49a
#
_cell.length_a   1.000
_cell.length_b   1.000
_cell.length_c   1.000
_cell.angle_alpha   90.00
_cell.angle_beta   90.00
_cell.angle_gamma   90.00
#
_symmetry.space_group_name_H-M   'P 1'
#
loop_
_entity.id
_entity.type
_entity.pdbx_description
1 polymer ?
#
loop_
_entity_poly.entity_id
_entity_poly.type
_entity_poly.pdbx_seq_one_letter_code
_entity_poly.pdbx_strand_id
1 'polypeptide(L)'
;MLNPTLHDGPAEIALMNELQKRVLRSIYEATGEGLRLWQVQKKVAGTKLEVQEALRELLGAGYIGILSMGGGPKYHRVSSKAYVLEALDATDAETR
;
A
#
# COMPACT_ATOMS: atom_id res chain seq x y z
N MET A 1 -20.86 -7.21 -19.97
CA MET A 1 -20.53 -5.85 -19.62
C MET A 1 -19.52 -5.81 -18.49
N LEU A 2 -18.57 -4.93 -18.63
CA LEU A 2 -17.55 -4.83 -17.62
C LEU A 2 -18.05 -4.16 -16.36
N ASN A 3 -17.63 -4.70 -15.26
CA ASN A 3 -17.95 -4.13 -13.97
C ASN A 3 -16.88 -3.13 -13.59
N PRO A 4 -17.21 -1.84 -13.49
CA PRO A 4 -16.19 -0.84 -13.20
C PRO A 4 -15.52 -1.03 -11.83
N THR A 5 -16.16 -1.77 -10.93
CA THR A 5 -15.55 -1.99 -9.64
C THR A 5 -14.34 -2.91 -9.69
N LEU A 6 -14.12 -3.57 -10.82
CA LEU A 6 -12.93 -4.42 -10.95
C LEU A 6 -11.63 -3.64 -10.85
N HIS A 7 -11.68 -2.34 -11.13
CA HIS A 7 -10.48 -1.52 -11.07
C HIS A 7 -10.04 -1.23 -9.64
N ASP A 8 -10.95 -1.34 -8.68
CA ASP A 8 -10.66 -1.03 -7.30
C ASP A 8 -10.70 -2.24 -6.40
N GLY A 9 -10.81 -3.42 -6.97
CA GLY A 9 -11.01 -4.62 -6.20
C GLY A 9 -9.75 -5.41 -5.95
N PRO A 10 -9.92 -6.60 -5.37
CA PRO A 10 -8.78 -7.48 -5.07
C PRO A 10 -7.97 -7.88 -6.30
N ALA A 11 -8.57 -7.90 -7.48
CA ALA A 11 -7.85 -8.29 -8.69
C ALA A 11 -6.71 -7.32 -8.98
N GLU A 12 -6.91 -6.03 -8.73
CA GLU A 12 -5.88 -5.05 -8.95
C GLU A 12 -4.71 -5.25 -7.98
N ILE A 13 -5.03 -5.56 -6.74
CA ILE A 13 -4.00 -5.82 -5.75
C ILE A 13 -3.19 -7.07 -6.13
N ALA A 14 -3.83 -8.08 -6.66
CA ALA A 14 -3.14 -9.29 -7.08
C ALA A 14 -2.13 -9.03 -8.19
N LEU A 15 -2.32 -7.97 -8.97
CA LEU A 15 -1.41 -7.61 -10.04
C LEU A 15 -0.21 -6.79 -9.59
N MET A 16 -0.19 -6.36 -8.36
CA MET A 16 0.92 -5.60 -7.83
C MET A 16 2.15 -6.49 -7.67
N ASN A 17 3.34 -5.87 -7.79
CA ASN A 17 4.55 -6.63 -7.53
C ASN A 17 4.72 -6.86 -6.03
N GLU A 18 5.68 -7.71 -5.68
CA GLU A 18 5.89 -8.10 -4.28
C GLU A 18 6.20 -6.90 -3.39
N LEU A 19 7.04 -5.99 -3.86
CA LEU A 19 7.40 -4.83 -3.06
C LEU A 19 6.21 -3.93 -2.81
N GLN A 20 5.41 -3.68 -3.84
CA GLN A 20 4.20 -2.88 -3.68
C GLN A 20 3.27 -3.48 -2.65
N LYS A 21 3.11 -4.80 -2.67
CA LYS A 21 2.26 -5.46 -1.70
C LYS A 21 2.80 -5.32 -0.28
N ARG A 22 4.10 -5.45 -0.11
CA ARG A 22 4.71 -5.30 1.22
C ARG A 22 4.58 -3.87 1.73
N VAL A 23 4.80 -2.90 0.87
CA VAL A 23 4.64 -1.49 1.24
C VAL A 23 3.20 -1.22 1.64
N LEU A 24 2.27 -1.67 0.83
CA LEU A 24 0.86 -1.48 1.10
C LEU A 24 0.45 -2.13 2.43
N ARG A 25 0.89 -3.35 2.65
CA ARG A 25 0.60 -4.04 3.90
C ARG A 25 1.16 -3.30 5.11
N SER A 26 2.40 -2.82 5.00
CA SER A 26 3.02 -2.14 6.13
C SER A 26 2.22 -0.89 6.53
N ILE A 27 1.72 -0.17 5.54
CA ILE A 27 0.95 1.04 5.81
C ILE A 27 -0.43 0.71 6.38
N TYR A 28 -1.08 -0.31 5.85
CA TYR A 28 -2.41 -0.67 6.32
C TYR A 28 -2.41 -1.34 7.68
N GLU A 29 -1.32 -2.00 8.05
CA GLU A 29 -1.21 -2.59 9.38
C GLU A 29 -0.81 -1.58 10.44
N ALA A 30 -0.22 -0.48 10.03
CA ALA A 30 0.15 0.57 10.97
C ALA A 30 -1.10 1.26 11.48
N THR A 31 -1.14 1.47 12.78
CA THR A 31 -2.25 2.20 13.38
C THR A 31 -1.82 3.62 13.68
N GLY A 32 -2.80 4.50 13.87
CA GLY A 32 -2.52 5.87 14.23
C GLY A 32 -2.22 6.73 13.01
N GLU A 33 -1.14 7.48 13.08
CA GLU A 33 -0.87 8.54 12.12
C GLU A 33 -0.25 8.09 10.80
N GLY A 34 0.08 6.83 10.67
CA GLY A 34 0.73 6.34 9.47
C GLY A 34 2.23 6.19 9.64
N LEU A 35 2.93 6.03 8.53
CA LEU A 35 4.36 5.74 8.54
C LEU A 35 5.13 6.75 7.70
N ARG A 36 6.33 7.07 8.14
CA ARG A 36 7.26 7.86 7.35
C ARG A 36 8.04 6.94 6.41
N LEU A 37 8.68 7.54 5.41
CA LEU A 37 9.43 6.77 4.43
C LEU A 37 10.43 5.82 5.08
N TRP A 38 11.21 6.31 6.05
CA TRP A 38 12.23 5.47 6.65
C TRP A 38 11.62 4.30 7.42
N GLN A 39 10.43 4.51 7.97
CA GLN A 39 9.74 3.43 8.67
C GLN A 39 9.26 2.35 7.71
N VAL A 40 8.71 2.77 6.57
CA VAL A 40 8.29 1.82 5.55
C VAL A 40 9.49 1.05 5.02
N GLN A 41 10.57 1.76 4.73
CA GLN A 41 11.77 1.14 4.20
C GLN A 41 12.31 0.07 5.15
N LYS A 42 12.30 0.38 6.43
CA LYS A 42 12.77 -0.57 7.43
C LYS A 42 11.89 -1.82 7.48
N LYS A 43 10.59 -1.65 7.35
CA LYS A 43 9.66 -2.78 7.43
C LYS A 43 9.72 -3.68 6.21
N VAL A 44 9.97 -3.13 5.03
CA VAL A 44 9.91 -3.93 3.81
C VAL A 44 11.29 -4.33 3.29
N ALA A 45 12.35 -3.82 3.88
CA ALA A 45 13.72 -4.18 3.54
C ALA A 45 14.07 -3.90 2.07
N GLY A 46 13.52 -2.83 1.50
CA GLY A 46 13.83 -2.44 0.13
C GLY A 46 14.79 -1.26 0.11
N THR A 47 15.31 -0.92 -1.06
CA THR A 47 16.10 0.28 -1.19
C THR A 47 15.21 1.50 -1.11
N LYS A 48 15.81 2.63 -0.78
CA LYS A 48 15.05 3.87 -0.67
C LYS A 48 14.34 4.20 -1.98
N LEU A 49 15.03 4.06 -3.10
CA LEU A 49 14.45 4.37 -4.39
C LEU A 49 13.29 3.45 -4.72
N GLU A 50 13.45 2.16 -4.49
CA GLU A 50 12.39 1.21 -4.77
C GLU A 50 11.15 1.48 -3.93
N VAL A 51 11.36 1.79 -2.66
CA VAL A 51 10.23 2.07 -1.77
C VAL A 51 9.54 3.38 -2.19
N GLN A 52 10.33 4.39 -2.55
CA GLN A 52 9.75 5.65 -3.01
C GLN A 52 8.91 5.46 -4.26
N GLU A 53 9.37 4.64 -5.19
CA GLU A 53 8.60 4.36 -6.41
C GLU A 53 7.31 3.63 -6.10
N ALA A 54 7.38 2.64 -5.21
CA ALA A 54 6.18 1.91 -4.81
C ALA A 54 5.17 2.83 -4.15
N LEU A 55 5.65 3.71 -3.26
CA LEU A 55 4.78 4.67 -2.60
C LEU A 55 4.12 5.61 -3.59
N ARG A 56 4.88 6.09 -4.57
CA ARG A 56 4.34 6.99 -5.57
C ARG A 56 3.24 6.31 -6.39
N GLU A 57 3.48 5.07 -6.77
CA GLU A 57 2.49 4.33 -7.55
C GLU A 57 1.23 4.06 -6.75
N LEU A 58 1.39 3.71 -5.48
CA LEU A 58 0.23 3.47 -4.63
C LEU A 58 -0.56 4.74 -4.36
N LEU A 59 0.14 5.87 -4.21
CA LEU A 59 -0.53 7.16 -4.09
C LEU A 59 -1.31 7.51 -5.34
N GLY A 60 -0.70 7.31 -6.50
CA GLY A 60 -1.36 7.62 -7.77
C GLY A 60 -2.58 6.76 -8.02
N ALA A 61 -2.57 5.54 -7.53
CA ALA A 61 -3.70 4.63 -7.67
C ALA A 61 -4.76 4.82 -6.59
N GLY A 62 -4.48 5.66 -5.60
CA GLY A 62 -5.47 5.96 -4.56
C GLY A 62 -5.52 4.97 -3.42
N TYR A 63 -4.54 4.09 -3.31
CA TYR A 63 -4.55 3.11 -2.22
C TYR A 63 -4.04 3.65 -0.90
N ILE A 64 -3.21 4.68 -0.94
CA ILE A 64 -2.70 5.30 0.28
C ILE A 64 -2.81 6.81 0.16
N GLY A 65 -2.77 7.48 1.29
CA GLY A 65 -2.77 8.93 1.35
C GLY A 65 -1.46 9.43 1.92
N ILE A 66 -1.25 10.71 1.77
CA ILE A 66 -0.06 11.36 2.29
C ILE A 66 -0.47 12.57 3.11
N LEU A 67 0.18 12.76 4.24
CA LEU A 67 -0.08 13.89 5.10
C LEU A 67 1.26 14.56 5.39
N SER A 68 1.36 15.84 5.02
CA SER A 68 2.57 16.60 5.26
C SER A 68 2.54 17.16 6.67
N MET A 69 3.54 16.79 7.45
CA MET A 69 3.64 17.21 8.84
C MET A 69 5.05 17.65 9.14
N GLY A 70 5.23 18.29 10.24
CA GLY A 70 6.58 18.64 10.68
C GLY A 70 7.44 17.38 10.70
N GLY A 71 8.62 17.46 10.12
CA GLY A 71 9.50 16.31 10.02
C GLY A 71 9.32 15.48 8.78
N GLY A 72 8.44 15.89 7.84
CA GLY A 72 8.28 15.22 6.57
C GLY A 72 6.92 14.55 6.42
N PRO A 73 6.69 13.94 5.27
CA PRO A 73 5.40 13.34 4.98
C PRO A 73 5.21 12.01 5.71
N LYS A 74 3.95 11.72 6.03
CA LYS A 74 3.55 10.43 6.54
C LYS A 74 2.56 9.80 5.57
N TYR A 75 2.69 8.51 5.35
CA TYR A 75 1.81 7.76 4.46
C TYR A 75 0.82 6.99 5.31
N HIS A 76 -0.45 7.06 4.95
CA HIS A 76 -1.49 6.43 5.74
C HIS A 76 -2.47 5.67 4.87
N ARG A 77 -3.21 4.78 5.49
CA ARG A 77 -4.23 4.03 4.76
C ARG A 77 -5.43 4.92 4.48
N VAL A 78 -6.20 4.50 3.49
CA VAL A 78 -7.43 5.18 3.12
C VAL A 78 -8.59 4.38 3.67
N SER A 79 -9.40 4.98 4.54
CA SER A 79 -10.45 4.24 5.25
C SER A 79 -11.47 3.60 4.31
N SER A 80 -11.71 4.20 3.15
CA SER A 80 -12.63 3.62 2.19
C SER A 80 -12.08 2.37 1.50
N LYS A 81 -10.82 2.05 1.73
CA LYS A 81 -10.18 0.88 1.14
C LYS A 81 -9.87 -0.18 2.20
N ALA A 82 -10.77 -0.34 3.15
CA ALA A 82 -10.54 -1.26 4.27
C ALA A 82 -10.35 -2.71 3.82
N TYR A 83 -10.81 -3.05 2.63
CA TYR A 83 -10.67 -4.40 2.10
C TYR A 83 -9.22 -4.79 1.76
N VAL A 84 -8.31 -3.82 1.79
CA VAL A 84 -6.96 -4.04 1.27
C VAL A 84 -6.22 -5.15 2.00
N LEU A 85 -6.25 -5.16 3.34
CA LEU A 85 -5.55 -6.22 4.07
C LEU A 85 -6.11 -7.60 3.77
N GLU A 86 -7.42 -7.69 3.66
CA GLU A 86 -8.07 -8.95 3.32
C GLU A 86 -7.64 -9.42 1.93
N ALA A 87 -7.60 -8.49 0.98
CA ALA A 87 -7.18 -8.83 -0.38
C ALA A 87 -5.71 -9.24 -0.43
N LEU A 88 -4.86 -8.59 0.35
CA LEU A 88 -3.46 -8.96 0.42
C LEU A 88 -3.28 -10.37 0.98
N ASP A 89 -4.04 -10.70 2.02
CA ASP A 89 -3.99 -12.03 2.60
C ASP A 89 -4.44 -13.09 1.61
N ALA A 90 -5.49 -12.81 0.85
CA ALA A 90 -5.98 -13.75 -0.14
C ALA A 90 -4.94 -13.99 -1.24
N THR A 91 -4.25 -12.92 -1.65
CA THR A 91 -3.21 -13.04 -2.67
C THR A 91 -2.04 -13.86 -2.16
N ASP A 92 -1.62 -13.63 -0.92
CA ASP A 92 -0.54 -14.41 -0.33
C ASP A 92 -0.90 -15.89 -0.25
N ALA A 93 -2.13 -16.19 0.09
CA ALA A 93 -2.58 -17.58 0.17
C ALA A 93 -2.52 -18.27 -1.19
N GLU A 94 -2.83 -17.52 -2.24
CA GLU A 94 -2.80 -18.08 -3.59
C GLU A 94 -1.40 -18.37 -4.09
N THR A 95 -0.41 -17.62 -3.64
CA THR A 95 0.94 -17.81 -4.10
C THR A 95 1.67 -18.94 -3.39
N ARG A 96 1.06 -19.48 -2.38
CA ARG A 96 1.62 -20.64 -1.69
C ARG A 96 1.15 -21.92 -2.33
#